data_39b2d5eafe341d4964b11a31588300c7
#
_entry.id   39b2d5eafe341d4964b11a31588300c7
#
_cell.length_a   1.000
_cell.length_b   1.000
_cell.length_c   1.000
_cell.angle_alpha   90.00
_cell.angle_beta   90.00
_cell.angle_gamma   90.00
#
_symmetry.space_group_name_H-M   'P 1'
#
loop_
_entity.id
_entity.type
_entity.pdbx_description
1 polymer ?
#
loop_
_entity_poly.entity_id
_entity_poly.type
_entity_poly.pdbx_seq_one_letter_code
_entity_poly.pdbx_strand_id
1 'polypeptide(L)'
;RQGFKDAMEAIGQPCVTSDVVESVEDAVAFAASIGYPVIVRPAYTLGGTGGGIAYDEWSLREIADRGIHLSRVGQVLIERCISGWKEIEFEVMRDSAGNVITICSMENIDPVGVHTGDSIVVAPTQTLANREYQMLRSASLNIISALEIEGGCNVQLALNPDSYEYAV
;
A
#
# COMPACT_ATOMS: atom_id res chain seq x y z
N ARG A 1 5.64 10.52 -2.44
CA ARG A 1 4.86 9.63 -1.53
C ARG A 1 3.93 10.44 -0.64
N GLN A 2 4.45 11.48 0.07
CA GLN A 2 3.61 12.29 0.98
C GLN A 2 2.43 12.93 0.23
N GLY A 3 2.68 13.62 -0.87
CA GLY A 3 1.61 14.24 -1.65
C GLY A 3 0.53 13.28 -2.17
N PHE A 4 0.88 12.00 -2.41
CA PHE A 4 -0.11 10.98 -2.73
C PHE A 4 -0.98 10.65 -1.50
N LYS A 5 -0.34 10.45 -0.33
CA LYS A 5 -1.06 10.19 0.92
C LYS A 5 -2.02 11.33 1.27
N ASP A 6 -1.54 12.58 1.17
CA ASP A 6 -2.36 13.76 1.42
C ASP A 6 -3.56 13.85 0.46
N ALA A 7 -3.35 13.52 -0.82
CA ALA A 7 -4.42 13.47 -1.82
C ALA A 7 -5.44 12.37 -1.52
N MET A 8 -5.01 11.19 -1.07
CA MET A 8 -5.90 10.09 -0.68
C MET A 8 -6.71 10.45 0.57
N GLU A 9 -6.08 11.04 1.58
CA GLU A 9 -6.76 11.52 2.78
C GLU A 9 -7.84 12.57 2.45
N ALA A 10 -7.52 13.51 1.54
CA ALA A 10 -8.47 14.55 1.13
C ALA A 10 -9.76 14.01 0.49
N ILE A 11 -9.71 12.83 -0.13
CA ILE A 11 -10.86 12.15 -0.74
C ILE A 11 -11.39 10.98 0.09
N GLY A 12 -10.88 10.81 1.33
CA GLY A 12 -11.31 9.77 2.25
C GLY A 12 -10.91 8.35 1.82
N GLN A 13 -9.84 8.22 1.02
CA GLN A 13 -9.31 6.90 0.64
C GLN A 13 -8.24 6.45 1.64
N PRO A 14 -8.36 5.23 2.19
CA PRO A 14 -7.41 4.75 3.20
C PRO A 14 -6.07 4.37 2.55
N CYS A 15 -4.99 4.92 3.08
CA CYS A 15 -3.64 4.43 2.85
C CYS A 15 -3.17 3.58 4.03
N VAL A 16 -2.18 2.72 3.80
CA VAL A 16 -1.56 1.98 4.90
C VAL A 16 -0.97 2.95 5.92
N THR A 17 -1.31 2.75 7.19
CA THR A 17 -0.81 3.58 8.29
C THR A 17 0.71 3.50 8.35
N SER A 18 1.37 4.63 8.22
CA SER A 18 2.83 4.70 8.12
C SER A 18 3.34 6.05 8.61
N ASP A 19 4.58 6.05 9.10
CA ASP A 19 5.31 7.26 9.45
C ASP A 19 6.79 7.15 9.08
N VAL A 20 7.42 8.29 8.83
CA VAL A 20 8.86 8.39 8.54
C VAL A 20 9.58 8.83 9.80
N VAL A 21 10.53 8.04 10.26
CA VAL A 21 11.25 8.27 11.50
C VAL A 21 12.75 8.32 11.26
N GLU A 22 13.47 9.00 12.14
CA GLU A 22 14.93 9.21 12.07
C GLU A 22 15.67 8.56 13.26
N SER A 23 14.92 8.03 14.22
CA SER A 23 15.49 7.31 15.37
C SER A 23 14.81 5.97 15.61
N VAL A 24 15.52 5.07 16.29
CA VAL A 24 14.97 3.77 16.71
C VAL A 24 13.84 3.95 17.74
N GLU A 25 13.99 4.94 18.62
CA GLU A 25 13.01 5.25 19.67
C GLU A 25 11.70 5.72 19.05
N ASP A 26 11.74 6.58 18.05
CA ASP A 26 10.53 7.02 17.32
C ASP A 26 9.88 5.85 16.56
N ALA A 27 10.70 4.96 15.97
CA ALA A 27 10.20 3.75 15.32
C ALA A 27 9.42 2.86 16.30
N VAL A 28 9.97 2.64 17.51
CA VAL A 28 9.32 1.85 18.57
C VAL A 28 8.05 2.53 19.06
N ALA A 29 8.08 3.83 19.30
CA ALA A 29 6.90 4.59 19.74
C ALA A 29 5.76 4.52 18.71
N PHE A 30 6.09 4.70 17.43
CA PHE A 30 5.10 4.59 16.36
C PHE A 30 4.55 3.16 16.22
N ALA A 31 5.42 2.16 16.20
CA ALA A 31 5.00 0.75 16.10
C ALA A 31 4.11 0.33 17.28
N ALA A 32 4.38 0.82 18.49
CA ALA A 32 3.53 0.58 19.65
C ALA A 32 2.11 1.16 19.48
N SER A 33 1.96 2.24 18.72
CA SER A 33 0.66 2.86 18.44
C SER A 33 -0.18 2.12 17.41
N ILE A 34 0.46 1.44 16.43
CA ILE A 34 -0.22 0.75 15.33
C ILE A 34 -0.25 -0.77 15.47
N GLY A 35 0.55 -1.32 16.39
CA GLY A 35 0.68 -2.76 16.64
C GLY A 35 1.68 -3.45 15.69
N TYR A 36 2.08 -4.66 16.09
CA TYR A 36 2.95 -5.53 15.29
C TYR A 36 2.12 -6.57 14.51
N PRO A 37 2.64 -7.11 13.39
CA PRO A 37 3.93 -6.81 12.77
C PRO A 37 3.92 -5.47 12.01
N VAL A 38 5.12 -4.87 11.85
CA VAL A 38 5.35 -3.68 11.03
C VAL A 38 6.41 -3.92 9.96
N ILE A 39 6.31 -3.19 8.86
CA ILE A 39 7.32 -3.18 7.80
C ILE A 39 8.24 -1.99 8.01
N VAL A 40 9.54 -2.23 7.90
CA VAL A 40 10.59 -1.20 7.94
C VAL A 40 11.18 -1.07 6.54
N ARG A 41 11.16 0.15 5.97
CA ARG A 41 11.72 0.44 4.64
C ARG A 41 12.69 1.62 4.73
N PRO A 42 14.00 1.41 4.62
CA PRO A 42 14.96 2.50 4.56
C PRO A 42 14.69 3.43 3.37
N ALA A 43 14.79 4.74 3.62
CA ALA A 43 14.60 5.72 2.56
C ALA A 43 15.80 5.72 1.60
N TYR A 44 15.52 5.81 0.30
CA TYR A 44 16.52 5.93 -0.78
C TYR A 44 17.57 4.80 -0.84
N THR A 45 17.18 3.57 -0.49
CA THR A 45 17.99 2.38 -0.71
C THR A 45 17.60 1.66 -2.00
N LEU A 46 18.55 0.97 -2.64
CA LEU A 46 18.30 0.16 -3.82
C LEU A 46 17.84 -1.25 -3.42
N GLY A 47 16.81 -1.76 -4.10
CA GLY A 47 16.38 -3.15 -3.97
C GLY A 47 15.86 -3.56 -2.59
N GLY A 48 15.38 -2.60 -1.76
CA GLY A 48 14.85 -2.92 -0.43
C GLY A 48 15.89 -3.32 0.60
N THR A 49 17.19 -3.11 0.30
CA THR A 49 18.30 -3.47 1.20
C THR A 49 18.15 -2.78 2.56
N GLY A 50 18.29 -3.56 3.63
CA GLY A 50 18.23 -3.07 5.02
C GLY A 50 16.81 -2.96 5.60
N GLY A 51 15.76 -3.21 4.80
CA GLY A 51 14.38 -3.31 5.27
C GLY A 51 14.02 -4.71 5.76
N GLY A 52 12.80 -4.86 6.26
CA GLY A 52 12.26 -6.14 6.72
C GLY A 52 10.93 -6.01 7.44
N ILE A 53 10.40 -7.15 7.87
CA ILE A 53 9.21 -7.22 8.73
C ILE A 53 9.67 -7.44 10.16
N ALA A 54 9.22 -6.57 11.06
CA ALA A 54 9.45 -6.69 12.49
C ALA A 54 8.20 -7.22 13.18
N TYR A 55 8.33 -8.32 13.91
CA TYR A 55 7.21 -8.98 14.58
C TYR A 55 7.06 -8.56 16.04
N ASP A 56 8.09 -7.90 16.59
CA ASP A 56 8.17 -7.42 17.96
C ASP A 56 9.14 -6.23 18.06
N GLU A 57 9.21 -5.63 19.25
CA GLU A 57 10.08 -4.49 19.51
C GLU A 57 11.57 -4.83 19.31
N TRP A 58 11.99 -6.03 19.68
CA TRP A 58 13.39 -6.42 19.55
C TRP A 58 13.84 -6.47 18.09
N SER A 59 13.08 -7.18 17.25
CA SER A 59 13.35 -7.25 15.80
C SER A 59 13.23 -5.88 15.12
N LEU A 60 12.29 -5.03 15.59
CA LEU A 60 12.15 -3.68 15.08
C LEU A 60 13.40 -2.84 15.35
N ARG A 61 13.94 -2.88 16.59
CA ARG A 61 15.16 -2.15 16.94
C ARG A 61 16.34 -2.52 16.04
N GLU A 62 16.56 -3.82 15.81
CA GLU A 62 17.64 -4.29 14.91
C GLU A 62 17.47 -3.80 13.46
N ILE A 63 16.24 -3.95 12.92
CA ILE A 63 15.98 -3.61 11.52
C ILE A 63 15.99 -2.10 11.32
N ALA A 64 15.41 -1.33 12.24
CA ALA A 64 15.37 0.13 12.18
C ALA A 64 16.79 0.74 12.30
N ASP A 65 17.59 0.29 13.26
CA ASP A 65 18.99 0.76 13.42
C ASP A 65 19.80 0.53 12.13
N ARG A 66 19.76 -0.69 11.61
CA ARG A 66 20.42 -1.02 10.35
C ARG A 66 19.88 -0.19 9.19
N GLY A 67 18.55 0.00 9.12
CA GLY A 67 17.89 0.76 8.07
C GLY A 67 18.28 2.24 8.08
N ILE A 68 18.31 2.86 9.25
CA ILE A 68 18.72 4.26 9.45
C ILE A 68 20.17 4.45 8.98
N HIS A 69 21.08 3.55 9.36
CA HIS A 69 22.49 3.61 8.95
C HIS A 69 22.69 3.41 7.44
N LEU A 70 21.87 2.59 6.79
CA LEU A 70 21.95 2.35 5.35
C LEU A 70 21.24 3.43 4.52
N SER A 71 20.32 4.17 5.12
CA SER A 71 19.62 5.27 4.46
C SER A 71 20.55 6.45 4.24
N ARG A 72 20.61 6.96 3.01
CA ARG A 72 21.42 8.14 2.68
C ARG A 72 21.00 9.41 3.42
N VAL A 73 19.79 9.45 3.91
CA VAL A 73 19.19 10.58 4.62
C VAL A 73 18.89 10.26 6.09
N GLY A 74 19.32 9.10 6.59
CA GLY A 74 19.09 8.68 7.98
C GLY A 74 17.63 8.44 8.34
N GLN A 75 16.79 8.08 7.37
CA GLN A 75 15.33 7.91 7.57
C GLN A 75 14.88 6.50 7.24
N VAL A 76 13.92 6.00 8.00
CA VAL A 76 13.16 4.78 7.68
C VAL A 76 11.67 5.05 7.72
N LEU A 77 10.93 4.41 6.82
CA LEU A 77 9.47 4.34 6.87
C LEU A 77 9.09 3.14 7.72
N ILE A 78 8.24 3.36 8.72
CA ILE A 78 7.57 2.30 9.47
C ILE A 78 6.13 2.24 8.98
N GLU A 79 5.65 1.05 8.66
CA GLU A 79 4.37 0.84 8.02
C GLU A 79 3.65 -0.36 8.64
N ARG A 80 2.33 -0.26 8.87
CA ARG A 80 1.53 -1.41 9.29
C ARG A 80 1.69 -2.55 8.29
N CYS A 81 1.97 -3.75 8.77
CA CYS A 81 2.07 -4.92 7.91
C CYS A 81 0.67 -5.40 7.50
N ILE A 82 0.42 -5.41 6.20
CA ILE A 82 -0.80 -5.94 5.57
C ILE A 82 -0.52 -7.21 4.76
N SER A 83 0.56 -7.92 5.10
CA SER A 83 0.88 -9.21 4.48
C SER A 83 -0.28 -10.18 4.64
N GLY A 84 -0.60 -10.90 3.57
CA GLY A 84 -1.74 -11.82 3.55
C GLY A 84 -3.07 -11.20 3.11
N TRP A 85 -3.14 -9.88 2.92
CA TRP A 85 -4.31 -9.26 2.31
C TRP A 85 -4.36 -9.61 0.81
N LYS A 86 -5.58 -9.63 0.26
CA LYS A 86 -5.76 -9.82 -1.19
C LYS A 86 -5.22 -8.60 -1.93
N GLU A 87 -4.48 -8.83 -3.01
CA GLU A 87 -4.03 -7.78 -3.92
C GLU A 87 -4.98 -7.71 -5.11
N ILE A 88 -5.67 -6.59 -5.21
CA ILE A 88 -6.70 -6.34 -6.23
C ILE A 88 -6.29 -5.13 -7.05
N GLU A 89 -6.42 -5.22 -8.36
CA GLU A 89 -6.08 -4.15 -9.27
C GLU A 89 -7.28 -3.78 -10.15
N PHE A 90 -7.39 -2.50 -10.48
CA PHE A 90 -8.33 -2.01 -11.47
C PHE A 90 -7.59 -1.22 -12.54
N GLU A 91 -7.79 -1.61 -13.78
CA GLU A 91 -7.46 -0.76 -14.91
C GLU A 91 -8.57 0.26 -15.12
N VAL A 92 -8.21 1.54 -15.04
CA VAL A 92 -9.13 2.67 -15.14
C VAL A 92 -8.70 3.54 -16.31
N MET A 93 -9.66 4.07 -17.05
CA MET A 93 -9.42 5.03 -18.10
C MET A 93 -10.27 6.28 -17.88
N ARG A 94 -9.65 7.45 -18.06
CA ARG A 94 -10.31 8.76 -17.96
C ARG A 94 -9.94 9.63 -19.15
N ASP A 95 -10.91 10.35 -19.69
CA ASP A 95 -10.69 11.33 -20.77
C ASP A 95 -10.55 12.77 -20.23
N SER A 96 -10.17 13.71 -21.11
CA SER A 96 -10.03 15.12 -20.76
C SER A 96 -11.35 15.81 -20.39
N ALA A 97 -12.50 15.21 -20.72
CA ALA A 97 -13.81 15.71 -20.33
C ALA A 97 -14.25 15.23 -18.93
N GLY A 98 -13.42 14.39 -18.27
CA GLY A 98 -13.71 13.86 -16.94
C GLY A 98 -14.56 12.61 -16.92
N ASN A 99 -14.87 12.00 -18.08
CA ASN A 99 -15.50 10.68 -18.08
C ASN A 99 -14.51 9.62 -17.64
N VAL A 100 -14.92 8.77 -16.70
CA VAL A 100 -14.07 7.75 -16.11
C VAL A 100 -14.76 6.39 -16.12
N ILE A 101 -14.03 5.34 -16.52
CA ILE A 101 -14.53 3.96 -16.55
C ILE A 101 -13.48 2.99 -16.03
N THR A 102 -13.92 1.87 -15.45
CA THR A 102 -13.05 0.71 -15.23
C THR A 102 -13.07 -0.17 -16.48
N ILE A 103 -11.89 -0.54 -16.96
CA ILE A 103 -11.71 -1.43 -18.12
C ILE A 103 -11.81 -2.88 -17.69
N CYS A 104 -11.03 -3.25 -16.66
CA CYS A 104 -11.09 -4.56 -16.04
C CYS A 104 -10.69 -4.50 -14.57
N SER A 105 -11.01 -5.57 -13.84
CA SER A 105 -10.48 -5.87 -12.53
C SER A 105 -9.55 -7.07 -12.61
N MET A 106 -8.51 -7.06 -11.81
CA MET A 106 -7.54 -8.15 -11.72
C MET A 106 -7.30 -8.52 -10.26
N GLU A 107 -6.95 -9.76 -10.04
CA GLU A 107 -6.64 -10.30 -8.72
C GLU A 107 -5.33 -11.08 -8.81
N ASN A 108 -4.40 -10.76 -7.93
CA ASN A 108 -3.19 -11.55 -7.74
C ASN A 108 -3.54 -12.77 -6.89
N ILE A 109 -3.15 -13.95 -7.35
CA ILE A 109 -3.38 -15.21 -6.60
C ILE A 109 -2.52 -15.24 -5.34
N ASP A 110 -1.32 -14.67 -5.43
CA ASP A 110 -0.46 -14.48 -4.27
C ASP A 110 -0.88 -13.22 -3.49
N PRO A 111 -0.85 -13.29 -2.15
CA PRO A 111 -1.27 -12.16 -1.32
C PRO A 111 -0.26 -11.01 -1.36
N VAL A 112 -0.66 -9.84 -0.87
CA VAL A 112 0.21 -8.67 -0.70
C VAL A 112 1.53 -9.05 -0.02
N GLY A 113 2.64 -8.62 -0.62
CA GLY A 113 4.00 -8.91 -0.18
C GLY A 113 4.81 -9.76 -1.17
N VAL A 114 4.15 -10.42 -2.12
CA VAL A 114 4.80 -11.03 -3.29
C VAL A 114 4.90 -9.98 -4.39
N HIS A 115 6.03 -9.93 -5.10
CA HIS A 115 6.21 -8.96 -6.17
C HIS A 115 5.24 -9.27 -7.33
N THR A 116 4.50 -8.27 -7.80
CA THR A 116 3.47 -8.41 -8.84
C THR A 116 3.99 -9.10 -10.11
N GLY A 117 5.25 -8.86 -10.49
CA GLY A 117 5.89 -9.51 -11.64
C GLY A 117 6.16 -11.01 -11.47
N ASP A 118 6.10 -11.52 -10.23
CA ASP A 118 6.35 -12.91 -9.88
C ASP A 118 5.06 -13.64 -9.50
N SER A 119 3.92 -12.93 -9.50
CA SER A 119 2.60 -13.46 -9.13
C SER A 119 1.78 -13.87 -10.35
N ILE A 120 0.85 -14.80 -10.14
CA ILE A 120 -0.17 -15.16 -11.12
C ILE A 120 -1.32 -14.17 -10.98
N VAL A 121 -1.61 -13.45 -12.07
CA VAL A 121 -2.71 -12.49 -12.14
C VAL A 121 -3.86 -13.07 -12.94
N VAL A 122 -5.08 -12.98 -12.43
CA VAL A 122 -6.30 -13.37 -13.11
C VAL A 122 -7.21 -12.17 -13.36
N ALA A 123 -7.80 -12.12 -14.55
CA ALA A 123 -8.78 -11.11 -14.94
C ALA A 123 -10.01 -11.81 -15.53
N PRO A 124 -11.22 -11.45 -15.11
CA PRO A 124 -11.57 -10.56 -14.01
C PRO A 124 -11.29 -11.18 -12.63
N THR A 125 -11.37 -10.39 -11.55
CA THR A 125 -11.31 -10.89 -10.16
C THR A 125 -12.29 -12.03 -9.92
N GLN A 126 -11.85 -13.06 -9.19
CA GLN A 126 -12.61 -14.30 -9.02
C GLN A 126 -13.17 -14.47 -7.60
N THR A 127 -12.53 -13.89 -6.59
CA THR A 127 -12.84 -14.18 -5.18
C THR A 127 -13.57 -13.04 -4.46
N LEU A 128 -13.88 -11.93 -5.15
CA LEU A 128 -14.59 -10.80 -4.57
C LEU A 128 -16.11 -11.03 -4.55
N ALA A 129 -16.73 -10.77 -3.40
CA ALA A 129 -18.18 -10.57 -3.35
C ALA A 129 -18.57 -9.28 -4.10
N ASN A 130 -19.81 -9.21 -4.61
CA ASN A 130 -20.25 -8.02 -5.35
C ASN A 130 -20.08 -6.71 -4.55
N ARG A 131 -20.30 -6.73 -3.24
CA ARG A 131 -20.11 -5.56 -2.36
C ARG A 131 -18.66 -5.10 -2.34
N GLU A 132 -17.72 -6.02 -2.19
CA GLU A 132 -16.28 -5.75 -2.21
C GLU A 132 -15.85 -5.18 -3.57
N TYR A 133 -16.29 -5.82 -4.64
CA TYR A 133 -16.03 -5.37 -6.00
C TYR A 133 -16.51 -3.92 -6.23
N GLN A 134 -17.76 -3.59 -5.88
CA GLN A 134 -18.31 -2.25 -6.09
C GLN A 134 -17.62 -1.20 -5.22
N MET A 135 -17.24 -1.56 -4.00
CA MET A 135 -16.49 -0.69 -3.09
C MET A 135 -15.13 -0.33 -3.68
N LEU A 136 -14.33 -1.31 -4.07
CA LEU A 136 -13.00 -1.11 -4.62
C LEU A 136 -13.04 -0.43 -5.99
N ARG A 137 -14.01 -0.79 -6.83
CA ARG A 137 -14.27 -0.11 -8.10
C ARG A 137 -14.55 1.38 -7.90
N SER A 138 -15.44 1.72 -6.97
CA SER A 138 -15.78 3.12 -6.68
C SER A 138 -14.57 3.88 -6.13
N ALA A 139 -13.78 3.27 -5.26
CA ALA A 139 -12.53 3.84 -4.78
C ALA A 139 -11.58 4.16 -5.94
N SER A 140 -11.37 3.21 -6.85
CA SER A 140 -10.49 3.37 -8.02
C SER A 140 -10.93 4.52 -8.93
N LEU A 141 -12.23 4.62 -9.22
CA LEU A 141 -12.78 5.72 -10.03
C LEU A 141 -12.59 7.08 -9.34
N ASN A 142 -12.82 7.16 -8.02
CA ASN A 142 -12.65 8.38 -7.23
C ASN A 142 -11.18 8.83 -7.21
N ILE A 143 -10.24 7.90 -7.05
CA ILE A 143 -8.80 8.17 -7.04
C ILE A 143 -8.37 8.80 -8.36
N ILE A 144 -8.70 8.16 -9.49
CA ILE A 144 -8.28 8.63 -10.82
C ILE A 144 -8.95 9.97 -11.15
N SER A 145 -10.20 10.16 -10.73
CA SER A 145 -10.89 11.45 -10.90
C SER A 145 -10.24 12.57 -10.08
N ALA A 146 -9.89 12.29 -8.82
CA ALA A 146 -9.28 13.29 -7.92
C ALA A 146 -7.86 13.67 -8.33
N LEU A 147 -7.10 12.72 -8.90
CA LEU A 147 -5.75 12.97 -9.41
C LEU A 147 -5.76 13.56 -10.82
N GLU A 148 -6.93 13.71 -11.45
CA GLU A 148 -7.12 14.25 -12.79
C GLU A 148 -6.26 13.56 -13.87
N ILE A 149 -5.96 12.26 -13.67
CA ILE A 149 -5.14 11.50 -14.63
C ILE A 149 -5.94 11.31 -15.91
N GLU A 150 -5.35 11.64 -17.04
CA GLU A 150 -5.89 11.40 -18.39
C GLU A 150 -5.21 10.16 -19.00
N GLY A 151 -6.00 9.33 -19.68
CA GLY A 151 -5.55 8.06 -20.27
C GLY A 151 -5.77 6.87 -19.35
N GLY A 152 -5.00 5.81 -19.57
CA GLY A 152 -5.05 4.57 -18.77
C GLY A 152 -4.21 4.66 -17.50
N CYS A 153 -4.73 4.13 -16.41
CA CYS A 153 -4.03 4.08 -15.14
C CYS A 153 -4.41 2.81 -14.36
N ASN A 154 -3.43 2.19 -13.74
CA ASN A 154 -3.63 1.05 -12.83
C ASN A 154 -3.79 1.57 -11.40
N VAL A 155 -4.78 1.06 -10.67
CA VAL A 155 -4.99 1.29 -9.25
C VAL A 155 -4.84 -0.03 -8.51
N GLN A 156 -3.87 -0.10 -7.60
CA GLN A 156 -3.61 -1.26 -6.75
C GLN A 156 -4.22 -1.05 -5.37
N LEU A 157 -4.91 -2.06 -4.89
CA LEU A 157 -5.66 -2.05 -3.64
C LEU A 157 -5.37 -3.33 -2.86
N ALA A 158 -5.13 -3.19 -1.57
CA ALA A 158 -5.08 -4.32 -0.66
C ALA A 158 -6.42 -4.45 0.06
N LEU A 159 -7.03 -5.64 0.04
CA LEU A 159 -8.29 -5.92 0.73
C LEU A 159 -8.05 -6.95 1.85
N ASN A 160 -8.45 -6.61 3.07
CA ASN A 160 -8.44 -7.55 4.18
C ASN A 160 -9.39 -8.73 3.87
N PRO A 161 -8.92 -10.00 3.91
CA PRO A 161 -9.75 -11.15 3.58
C PRO A 161 -10.92 -11.39 4.55
N ASP A 162 -10.85 -10.85 5.76
CA ASP A 162 -11.82 -11.09 6.84
C ASP A 162 -12.74 -9.89 7.11
N SER A 163 -12.56 -8.79 6.38
CA SER A 163 -13.36 -7.58 6.57
C SER A 163 -13.47 -6.75 5.28
N TYR A 164 -14.16 -5.60 5.36
CA TYR A 164 -14.21 -4.63 4.26
C TYR A 164 -13.10 -3.57 4.35
N GLU A 165 -12.12 -3.75 5.24
CA GLU A 165 -10.97 -2.86 5.33
C GLU A 165 -10.10 -3.04 4.09
N TYR A 166 -9.72 -1.92 3.48
CA TYR A 166 -8.80 -1.92 2.34
C TYR A 166 -7.81 -0.77 2.46
N ALA A 167 -6.76 -0.82 1.67
CA ALA A 167 -5.79 0.26 1.53
C ALA A 167 -5.40 0.43 0.05
N VAL A 168 -5.02 1.67 -0.31
CA VAL A 168 -4.53 2.07 -1.65
C VAL A 168 -3.01 2.01 -1.68
#